data_df62a7c4e9d573d4fa6d17138c2362b6
#
_entry.id   df62a7c4e9d573d4fa6d17138c2362b6
#
_cell.length_a   1.000
_cell.length_b   1.000
_cell.length_c   1.000
_cell.angle_alpha   90.00
_cell.angle_beta   90.00
_cell.angle_gamma   90.00
#
_symmetry.space_group_name_H-M   'P 1'
#
loop_
_entity.id
_entity.type
_entity.pdbx_description
1 polymer ?
#
loop_
_entity_poly.entity_id
_entity_poly.type
_entity_poly.pdbx_seq_one_letter_code
_entity_poly.pdbx_strand_id
1 'polypeptide(L)'
;DAMFHSRVLKMRTGNLDSWFCDKTTIRTLLAKKEKSSDITVIEGVMGYYDGAGFSTKGSSFEIAQITDTPVILIVNCRGISNSVGAVLKGFTTFQENSQIRGVIFNQMSEKLYPQAKKAAQELGLIPLGFLPYKKGGALESRHLGLVTADEVVHFKERISAGCARDL
;
A
#
# COMPACT_ATOMS: atom_id res chain seq x y z
N ASP A 1 -2.11 9.02 -5.67
CA ASP A 1 -2.63 10.11 -6.54
C ASP A 1 -2.54 9.68 -8.00
N ALA A 2 -3.72 9.50 -8.65
CA ALA A 2 -3.82 9.00 -10.01
C ALA A 2 -3.05 9.88 -11.03
N MET A 3 -3.11 11.19 -10.90
CA MET A 3 -2.38 12.11 -11.80
C MET A 3 -0.86 12.00 -11.61
N PHE A 4 -0.40 11.89 -10.37
CA PHE A 4 1.01 11.71 -10.07
C PHE A 4 1.54 10.42 -10.71
N HIS A 5 0.89 9.30 -10.51
CA HIS A 5 1.29 8.02 -11.08
C HIS A 5 1.28 8.02 -12.61
N SER A 6 0.26 8.64 -13.23
CA SER A 6 0.21 8.70 -14.71
C SER A 6 1.34 9.52 -15.30
N ARG A 7 1.71 10.63 -14.67
CA ARG A 7 2.82 11.48 -15.13
C ARG A 7 4.18 10.87 -14.89
N VAL A 8 4.40 10.34 -13.70
CA VAL A 8 5.70 9.84 -13.25
C VAL A 8 6.01 8.46 -13.81
N LEU A 9 5.08 7.52 -13.67
CA LEU A 9 5.27 6.13 -14.06
C LEU A 9 4.80 5.83 -15.49
N LYS A 10 4.17 6.81 -16.16
CA LYS A 10 3.58 6.63 -17.51
C LYS A 10 2.54 5.52 -17.55
N MET A 11 1.88 5.25 -16.43
CA MET A 11 0.88 4.20 -16.28
C MET A 11 -0.54 4.74 -16.53
N ARG A 12 -1.43 3.87 -16.95
CA ARG A 12 -2.87 4.18 -16.98
C ARG A 12 -3.41 4.14 -15.56
N THR A 13 -3.95 5.23 -15.10
CA THR A 13 -4.48 5.36 -13.74
C THR A 13 -5.97 5.66 -13.72
N GLY A 14 -6.59 5.53 -12.57
CA GLY A 14 -7.98 5.87 -12.31
C GLY A 14 -8.28 5.75 -10.82
N ASN A 15 -9.46 6.16 -10.42
CA ASN A 15 -9.90 6.10 -9.03
C ASN A 15 -10.99 5.05 -8.86
N LEU A 16 -11.01 4.41 -7.69
CA LEU A 16 -12.09 3.57 -7.20
C LEU A 16 -12.56 4.18 -5.88
N ASP A 17 -13.84 4.44 -5.75
CA ASP A 17 -14.39 5.07 -4.57
C ASP A 17 -15.76 4.47 -4.25
N SER A 18 -15.85 3.74 -3.12
CA SER A 18 -17.08 3.08 -2.68
C SER A 18 -18.06 4.04 -1.99
N TRP A 19 -17.67 5.30 -1.77
CA TRP A 19 -18.59 6.32 -1.29
C TRP A 19 -19.51 6.81 -2.41
N PHE A 20 -18.98 6.98 -3.61
CA PHE A 20 -19.71 7.50 -4.78
C PHE A 20 -20.23 6.41 -5.72
N CYS A 21 -19.66 5.22 -5.68
CA CYS A 21 -19.96 4.13 -6.60
C CYS A 21 -20.49 2.90 -5.87
N ASP A 22 -21.49 2.26 -6.41
CA ASP A 22 -21.94 0.96 -5.94
C ASP A 22 -20.92 -0.16 -6.28
N LYS A 23 -21.12 -1.34 -5.68
CA LYS A 23 -20.25 -2.51 -5.86
C LYS A 23 -20.12 -2.94 -7.33
N THR A 24 -21.20 -2.86 -8.08
CA THR A 24 -21.25 -3.26 -9.50
C THR A 24 -20.43 -2.31 -10.36
N THR A 25 -20.57 -1.02 -10.10
CA THR A 25 -19.80 0.03 -10.79
C THR A 25 -18.30 -0.11 -10.49
N ILE A 26 -17.89 -0.34 -9.22
CA ILE A 26 -16.49 -0.54 -8.85
C ILE A 26 -15.91 -1.75 -9.59
N ARG A 27 -16.58 -2.91 -9.56
CA ARG A 27 -16.14 -4.10 -10.29
C ARG A 27 -16.02 -3.87 -11.79
N THR A 28 -16.97 -3.13 -12.38
CA THR A 28 -16.97 -2.80 -13.81
C THR A 28 -15.80 -1.88 -14.16
N LEU A 29 -15.50 -0.89 -13.33
CA LEU A 29 -14.37 0.02 -13.53
C LEU A 29 -13.03 -0.72 -13.45
N LEU A 30 -12.89 -1.63 -12.46
CA LEU A 30 -11.71 -2.47 -12.33
C LEU A 30 -11.54 -3.39 -13.55
N ALA A 31 -12.57 -4.14 -13.91
CA ALA A 31 -12.55 -5.06 -15.06
C ALA A 31 -12.19 -4.36 -16.40
N LYS A 32 -12.62 -3.11 -16.59
CA LYS A 32 -12.20 -2.31 -17.75
C LYS A 32 -10.69 -2.02 -17.76
N LYS A 33 -10.08 -1.81 -16.59
CA LYS A 33 -8.64 -1.59 -16.48
C LYS A 33 -7.85 -2.87 -16.70
N GLU A 34 -8.29 -3.96 -16.12
CA GLU A 34 -7.67 -5.29 -16.25
C GLU A 34 -7.58 -5.78 -17.70
N LYS A 35 -8.60 -5.52 -18.51
CA LYS A 35 -8.58 -5.89 -19.95
C LYS A 35 -7.41 -5.31 -20.74
N SER A 36 -6.78 -4.27 -20.27
CA SER A 36 -5.71 -3.55 -20.97
C SER A 36 -4.38 -3.56 -20.20
N SER A 37 -4.24 -4.45 -19.22
CA SER A 37 -3.07 -4.50 -18.34
C SER A 37 -2.78 -5.95 -17.94
N ASP A 38 -1.50 -6.32 -17.85
CA ASP A 38 -1.08 -7.62 -17.33
C ASP A 38 -1.25 -7.69 -15.81
N ILE A 39 -1.08 -6.55 -15.12
CA ILE A 39 -1.24 -6.41 -13.69
C ILE A 39 -1.94 -5.08 -13.40
N THR A 40 -2.89 -5.10 -12.47
CA THR A 40 -3.54 -3.90 -11.93
C THR A 40 -3.22 -3.79 -10.44
N VAL A 41 -2.73 -2.63 -10.03
CA VAL A 41 -2.41 -2.33 -8.62
C VAL A 41 -3.38 -1.29 -8.09
N ILE A 42 -4.01 -1.59 -6.95
CA ILE A 42 -4.88 -0.66 -6.22
C ILE A 42 -4.10 -0.10 -5.04
N GLU A 43 -3.88 1.22 -5.02
CA GLU A 43 -3.25 1.92 -3.91
C GLU A 43 -4.30 2.32 -2.87
N GLY A 44 -4.13 1.87 -1.62
CA GLY A 44 -4.90 2.34 -0.47
C GLY A 44 -4.36 3.67 0.06
N VAL A 45 -5.24 4.62 0.37
CA VAL A 45 -4.86 6.02 0.67
C VAL A 45 -4.60 6.27 2.15
N MET A 46 -5.35 5.63 3.03
CA MET A 46 -5.27 5.80 4.49
C MET A 46 -4.98 4.46 5.17
N GLY A 47 -5.16 4.37 6.48
CA GLY A 47 -5.12 3.08 7.16
C GLY A 47 -6.09 2.09 6.52
N TYR A 48 -5.71 0.84 6.45
CA TYR A 48 -6.42 -0.19 5.69
C TYR A 48 -7.91 -0.30 6.06
N TYR A 49 -8.23 -0.13 7.36
CA TYR A 49 -9.59 -0.20 7.89
C TYR A 49 -10.24 1.17 8.10
N ASP A 50 -9.52 2.27 7.81
CA ASP A 50 -10.01 3.62 8.08
C ASP A 50 -10.98 4.05 6.98
N GLY A 51 -12.22 4.21 7.37
CA GLY A 51 -13.31 4.68 6.53
C GLY A 51 -14.04 5.89 7.14
N ALA A 52 -15.25 6.11 6.75
CA ALA A 52 -16.06 7.23 7.24
C ALA A 52 -16.36 7.09 8.74
N GLY A 53 -15.95 8.08 9.52
CA GLY A 53 -16.07 8.03 10.98
C GLY A 53 -15.27 6.87 11.57
N PHE A 54 -15.87 6.13 12.50
CA PHE A 54 -15.31 4.92 13.11
C PHE A 54 -15.82 3.64 12.44
N SER A 55 -15.84 3.61 11.10
CA SER A 55 -16.32 2.46 10.34
C SER A 55 -15.35 2.08 9.22
N THR A 56 -15.54 0.90 8.63
CA THR A 56 -14.79 0.46 7.44
C THR A 56 -15.44 0.89 6.12
N LYS A 57 -16.55 1.64 6.16
CA LYS A 57 -17.24 2.12 4.96
C LYS A 57 -16.39 3.16 4.23
N GLY A 58 -16.13 2.97 2.96
CA GLY A 58 -15.26 3.84 2.16
C GLY A 58 -13.76 3.56 2.35
N SER A 59 -13.38 2.52 3.12
CA SER A 59 -11.98 2.17 3.37
C SER A 59 -11.36 1.34 2.23
N SER A 60 -10.05 1.21 2.26
CA SER A 60 -9.31 0.28 1.38
C SER A 60 -9.73 -1.18 1.60
N PHE A 61 -10.10 -1.55 2.83
CA PHE A 61 -10.66 -2.85 3.16
C PHE A 61 -11.97 -3.11 2.40
N GLU A 62 -12.89 -2.14 2.39
CA GLU A 62 -14.16 -2.28 1.66
C GLU A 62 -13.92 -2.48 0.15
N ILE A 63 -12.99 -1.73 -0.44
CA ILE A 63 -12.61 -1.90 -1.84
C ILE A 63 -12.04 -3.30 -2.09
N ALA A 64 -11.15 -3.79 -1.23
CA ALA A 64 -10.59 -5.14 -1.34
C ALA A 64 -11.68 -6.23 -1.25
N GLN A 65 -12.67 -6.06 -0.35
CA GLN A 65 -13.83 -6.95 -0.25
C GLN A 65 -14.71 -6.91 -1.51
N ILE A 66 -15.00 -5.73 -2.04
CA ILE A 66 -15.82 -5.57 -3.24
C ILE A 66 -15.16 -6.23 -4.45
N THR A 67 -13.86 -6.10 -4.58
CA THR A 67 -13.08 -6.54 -5.76
C THR A 67 -12.48 -7.94 -5.60
N ASP A 68 -12.59 -8.53 -4.41
CA ASP A 68 -11.92 -9.80 -4.04
C ASP A 68 -10.41 -9.78 -4.33
N THR A 69 -9.79 -8.64 -4.04
CA THR A 69 -8.37 -8.40 -4.37
C THR A 69 -7.48 -8.77 -3.18
N PRO A 70 -6.42 -9.59 -3.37
CA PRO A 70 -5.45 -9.85 -2.32
C PRO A 70 -4.67 -8.58 -1.95
N VAL A 71 -4.39 -8.43 -0.66
CA VAL A 71 -3.80 -7.21 -0.11
C VAL A 71 -2.36 -7.45 0.34
N ILE A 72 -1.48 -6.53 -0.03
CA ILE A 72 -0.13 -6.41 0.51
C ILE A 72 -0.14 -5.26 1.52
N LEU A 73 0.06 -5.57 2.78
CA LEU A 73 0.12 -4.57 3.84
C LEU A 73 1.52 -3.94 3.88
N ILE A 74 1.60 -2.61 3.86
CA ILE A 74 2.85 -1.88 4.06
C ILE A 74 2.89 -1.40 5.50
N VAL A 75 3.81 -1.95 6.30
CA VAL A 75 3.94 -1.63 7.73
C VAL A 75 5.12 -0.70 7.96
N ASN A 76 4.86 0.46 8.58
CA ASN A 76 5.93 1.33 9.05
C ASN A 76 6.61 0.73 10.28
N CYS A 77 7.87 0.38 10.14
CA CYS A 77 8.66 -0.31 11.16
C CYS A 77 9.67 0.61 11.89
N ARG A 78 9.55 1.93 11.72
CA ARG A 78 10.44 2.87 12.41
C ARG A 78 10.25 2.78 13.92
N GLY A 79 11.33 2.41 14.63
CA GLY A 79 11.32 2.26 16.10
C GLY A 79 10.55 1.03 16.62
N ILE A 80 10.17 0.10 15.72
CA ILE A 80 9.49 -1.14 16.10
C ILE A 80 10.46 -2.32 15.95
N SER A 81 10.42 -3.26 16.88
CA SER A 81 11.12 -4.55 16.80
C SER A 81 10.13 -5.71 16.92
N ASN A 82 10.11 -6.43 18.00
CA ASN A 82 9.21 -7.57 18.22
C ASN A 82 7.70 -7.21 18.13
N SER A 83 7.34 -5.97 18.43
CA SER A 83 5.94 -5.50 18.33
C SER A 83 5.38 -5.54 16.89
N VAL A 84 6.22 -5.70 15.87
CA VAL A 84 5.75 -5.87 14.48
C VAL A 84 4.82 -7.08 14.35
N GLY A 85 5.09 -8.18 15.07
CA GLY A 85 4.21 -9.34 15.09
C GLY A 85 2.81 -9.03 15.64
N ALA A 86 2.73 -8.21 16.71
CA ALA A 86 1.46 -7.76 17.25
C ALA A 86 0.67 -6.87 16.27
N VAL A 87 1.37 -5.98 15.56
CA VAL A 87 0.77 -5.14 14.51
C VAL A 87 0.20 -6.02 13.40
N LEU A 88 1.00 -6.96 12.86
CA LEU A 88 0.56 -7.88 11.81
C LEU A 88 -0.64 -8.71 12.25
N LYS A 89 -0.58 -9.30 13.46
CA LYS A 89 -1.69 -10.07 14.02
C LYS A 89 -2.96 -9.21 14.14
N GLY A 90 -2.83 -7.98 14.66
CA GLY A 90 -3.94 -7.05 14.75
C GLY A 90 -4.60 -6.83 13.39
N PHE A 91 -3.83 -6.48 12.37
CA PHE A 91 -4.36 -6.24 11.02
C PHE A 91 -5.00 -7.49 10.40
N THR A 92 -4.44 -8.67 10.61
CA THR A 92 -4.98 -9.90 10.01
C THR A 92 -6.24 -10.43 10.70
N THR A 93 -6.47 -10.06 11.97
CA THR A 93 -7.58 -10.60 12.78
C THR A 93 -8.62 -9.55 13.18
N PHE A 94 -8.38 -8.27 12.89
CA PHE A 94 -9.29 -7.17 13.27
C PHE A 94 -10.65 -7.27 12.56
N GLN A 95 -10.65 -7.71 11.31
CA GLN A 95 -11.86 -7.99 10.54
C GLN A 95 -11.78 -9.39 9.93
N GLU A 96 -12.90 -10.07 9.85
CA GLU A 96 -13.00 -11.33 9.10
C GLU A 96 -12.66 -11.08 7.62
N ASN A 97 -12.00 -12.06 7.02
CA ASN A 97 -11.59 -11.99 5.61
C ASN A 97 -10.79 -10.73 5.26
N SER A 98 -9.78 -10.41 6.06
CA SER A 98 -8.96 -9.20 5.85
C SER A 98 -8.32 -9.08 4.46
N GLN A 99 -8.32 -10.15 3.65
CA GLN A 99 -7.66 -10.25 2.33
C GLN A 99 -6.15 -10.00 2.36
N ILE A 100 -5.56 -9.77 3.54
CA ILE A 100 -4.12 -9.55 3.68
C ILE A 100 -3.39 -10.86 3.44
N ARG A 101 -2.57 -10.90 2.38
CA ARG A 101 -1.80 -12.08 1.96
C ARG A 101 -0.30 -11.87 2.07
N GLY A 102 0.15 -10.62 1.99
CA GLY A 102 1.57 -10.31 2.04
C GLY A 102 1.85 -9.05 2.84
N VAL A 103 3.14 -8.84 3.13
CA VAL A 103 3.62 -7.69 3.87
C VAL A 103 4.93 -7.16 3.31
N ILE A 104 5.06 -5.84 3.27
CA ILE A 104 6.31 -5.11 3.05
C ILE A 104 6.62 -4.31 4.31
N PHE A 105 7.83 -4.44 4.82
CA PHE A 105 8.29 -3.74 6.01
C PHE A 105 8.99 -2.44 5.62
N ASN A 106 8.31 -1.32 5.76
CA ASN A 106 8.85 -0.01 5.44
C ASN A 106 9.64 0.59 6.61
N GLN A 107 10.76 1.25 6.33
CA GLN A 107 11.69 1.83 7.32
C GLN A 107 12.24 0.79 8.32
N MET A 108 12.45 -0.44 7.86
CA MET A 108 12.99 -1.53 8.66
C MET A 108 14.52 -1.58 8.57
N SER A 109 15.16 -1.90 9.69
CA SER A 109 16.57 -2.24 9.73
C SER A 109 16.80 -3.65 9.17
N GLU A 110 17.82 -3.82 8.33
CA GLU A 110 18.26 -5.12 7.80
C GLU A 110 18.49 -6.16 8.91
N LYS A 111 19.06 -5.73 10.04
CA LYS A 111 19.31 -6.60 11.20
C LYS A 111 18.04 -7.17 11.84
N LEU A 112 16.91 -6.46 11.74
CA LEU A 112 15.63 -6.88 12.31
C LEU A 112 14.75 -7.64 11.34
N TYR A 113 15.05 -7.55 10.03
CA TYR A 113 14.23 -8.18 9.00
C TYR A 113 14.06 -9.70 9.15
N PRO A 114 15.10 -10.50 9.51
CA PRO A 114 14.93 -11.95 9.66
C PRO A 114 13.86 -12.33 10.70
N GLN A 115 13.79 -11.61 11.83
CA GLN A 115 12.79 -11.84 12.87
C GLN A 115 11.39 -11.40 12.42
N ALA A 116 11.30 -10.24 11.76
CA ALA A 116 10.03 -9.75 11.20
C ALA A 116 9.48 -10.68 10.11
N LYS A 117 10.35 -11.19 9.24
CA LYS A 117 10.04 -12.21 8.24
C LYS A 117 9.44 -13.46 8.88
N LYS A 118 10.10 -13.98 9.92
CA LYS A 118 9.61 -15.14 10.67
C LYS A 118 8.23 -14.89 11.28
N ALA A 119 8.05 -13.75 11.95
CA ALA A 119 6.76 -13.38 12.53
C ALA A 119 5.63 -13.29 11.49
N ALA A 120 5.91 -12.77 10.29
CA ALA A 120 4.93 -12.76 9.19
C ALA A 120 4.59 -14.18 8.72
N GLN A 121 5.59 -15.04 8.55
CA GLN A 121 5.39 -16.43 8.12
C GLN A 121 4.56 -17.25 9.14
N GLU A 122 4.78 -17.05 10.43
CA GLU A 122 4.01 -17.68 11.50
C GLU A 122 2.52 -17.27 11.47
N LEU A 123 2.21 -16.10 10.92
CA LEU A 123 0.84 -15.62 10.69
C LEU A 123 0.28 -16.01 9.31
N GLY A 124 0.99 -16.82 8.53
CA GLY A 124 0.59 -17.23 7.19
C GLY A 124 0.70 -16.13 6.12
N LEU A 125 1.45 -15.06 6.41
CA LEU A 125 1.69 -13.98 5.46
C LEU A 125 2.95 -14.24 4.61
N ILE A 126 2.94 -13.75 3.38
CA ILE A 126 4.10 -13.75 2.48
C ILE A 126 4.92 -12.50 2.76
N PRO A 127 6.13 -12.61 3.35
CA PRO A 127 7.03 -11.46 3.52
C PRO A 127 7.69 -11.13 2.17
N LEU A 128 7.28 -10.02 1.56
CA LEU A 128 7.74 -9.61 0.23
C LEU A 128 9.06 -8.84 0.25
N GLY A 129 9.50 -8.40 1.43
CA GLY A 129 10.76 -7.69 1.60
C GLY A 129 10.67 -6.52 2.56
N PHE A 130 11.73 -5.71 2.58
CA PHE A 130 11.78 -4.51 3.41
C PHE A 130 12.43 -3.34 2.68
N LEU A 131 12.09 -2.14 3.12
CA LEU A 131 12.72 -0.90 2.69
C LEU A 131 13.43 -0.27 3.90
N PRO A 132 14.75 -0.03 3.83
CA PRO A 132 15.48 0.62 4.90
C PRO A 132 15.11 2.10 5.00
N TYR A 133 15.27 2.68 6.19
CA TYR A 133 15.14 4.13 6.35
C TYR A 133 16.24 4.84 5.53
N LYS A 134 15.83 5.77 4.67
CA LYS A 134 16.74 6.65 3.93
C LYS A 134 16.45 8.10 4.27
N LYS A 135 17.46 8.82 4.76
CA LYS A 135 17.38 10.27 4.95
C LYS A 135 17.21 10.95 3.58
N GLY A 136 16.20 11.79 3.42
CA GLY A 136 15.91 12.48 2.16
C GLY A 136 15.04 11.68 1.16
N GLY A 137 14.63 10.44 1.48
CA GLY A 137 13.72 9.65 0.63
C GLY A 137 12.23 10.02 0.75
N ALA A 138 11.88 10.87 1.71
CA ALA A 138 10.49 11.32 1.87
C ALA A 138 10.14 12.34 0.78
N LEU A 139 9.00 12.15 0.13
CA LEU A 139 8.38 13.19 -0.68
C LEU A 139 7.67 14.16 0.26
N GLU A 140 7.82 15.46 0.00
CA GLU A 140 7.07 16.47 0.75
C GLU A 140 5.58 16.33 0.41
N SER A 141 4.74 16.30 1.43
CA SER A 141 3.29 16.26 1.28
C SER A 141 2.72 17.64 1.60
N ARG A 142 1.76 18.11 0.81
CA ARG A 142 0.97 19.31 1.09
C ARG A 142 -0.31 18.93 1.82
N HIS A 143 -0.95 19.90 2.47
CA HIS A 143 -2.20 19.71 3.21
C HIS A 143 -3.35 19.06 2.41
N LEU A 144 -3.32 19.11 1.08
CA LEU A 144 -4.35 18.58 0.18
C LEU A 144 -3.81 17.60 -0.86
N GLY A 145 -2.68 16.95 -0.60
CA GLY A 145 -2.12 15.94 -1.49
C GLY A 145 -0.61 16.02 -1.67
N LEU A 146 -0.08 15.17 -2.55
CA LEU A 146 1.32 15.16 -2.91
C LEU A 146 1.69 16.40 -3.73
N VAL A 147 2.92 16.86 -3.61
CA VAL A 147 3.52 17.82 -4.52
C VAL A 147 3.39 17.28 -5.95
N THR A 148 3.06 18.12 -6.92
CA THR A 148 2.91 17.66 -8.30
C THR A 148 4.24 17.14 -8.85
N ALA A 149 4.18 16.22 -9.83
CA ALA A 149 5.37 15.62 -10.41
C ALA A 149 6.34 16.66 -11.00
N ASP A 150 5.81 17.80 -11.45
CA ASP A 150 6.59 18.91 -12.03
C ASP A 150 7.32 19.74 -10.94
N GLU A 151 6.85 19.68 -9.69
CA GLU A 151 7.44 20.39 -8.54
C GLU A 151 8.51 19.55 -7.82
N VAL A 152 8.62 18.26 -8.10
CA VAL A 152 9.64 17.39 -7.49
C VAL A 152 10.91 17.43 -8.31
N VAL A 153 11.83 18.29 -7.91
CA VAL A 153 13.18 18.36 -8.49
C VAL A 153 13.91 17.03 -8.24
N HIS A 154 14.54 16.49 -9.29
CA HIS A 154 15.28 15.21 -9.23
C HIS A 154 14.47 13.97 -8.80
N PHE A 155 13.17 13.95 -9.09
CA PHE A 155 12.28 12.87 -8.69
C PHE A 155 12.75 11.46 -9.15
N LYS A 156 13.18 11.34 -10.41
CA LYS A 156 13.69 10.08 -10.97
C LYS A 156 14.93 9.59 -10.23
N GLU A 157 15.84 10.48 -9.88
CA GLU A 157 17.06 10.16 -9.16
C GLU A 157 16.75 9.73 -7.72
N ARG A 158 15.77 10.36 -7.08
CA ARG A 158 15.31 10.02 -5.71
C ARG A 158 14.66 8.65 -5.66
N ILE A 159 13.83 8.28 -6.65
CA ILE A 159 13.22 6.94 -6.73
C ILE A 159 14.28 5.89 -7.10
N SER A 160 15.11 6.13 -8.11
CA SER A 160 16.14 5.18 -8.53
C SER A 160 17.12 4.87 -7.40
N ALA A 161 17.50 5.87 -6.60
CA ALA A 161 18.31 5.67 -5.40
C ALA A 161 17.56 4.89 -4.30
N GLY A 162 16.24 4.83 -4.34
CA GLY A 162 15.37 4.06 -3.43
C GLY A 162 15.19 2.60 -3.82
N CYS A 163 15.06 2.32 -5.11
CA CYS A 163 14.74 0.99 -5.64
C CYS A 163 15.95 0.12 -5.98
N ALA A 164 17.16 0.68 -5.95
CA ALA A 164 18.35 0.04 -6.53
C ALA A 164 19.09 -0.92 -5.61
N ARG A 165 18.47 -1.59 -4.64
CA ARG A 165 19.11 -2.72 -3.93
C ARG A 165 18.06 -3.69 -3.42
N ASP A 166 18.19 -4.92 -3.87
CA ASP A 166 17.70 -6.17 -3.30
C ASP A 166 16.17 -6.41 -3.38
N LEU A 167 15.69 -6.69 -4.59
CA LEU A 167 14.66 -7.70 -4.80
C LEU A 167 15.31 -9.02 -5.21
#